data_0d46f774e90bdf4aa94febc09cbff56e
#
_entry.id   0d46f774e90bdf4aa94febc09cbff56e
#
_cell.length_a   1.000
_cell.length_b   1.000
_cell.length_c   1.000
_cell.angle_alpha   90.00
_cell.angle_beta   90.00
_cell.angle_gamma   90.00
#
_symmetry.space_group_name_H-M   'P 1'
#
loop_
_entity.id
_entity.type
_entity.pdbx_description
1 polymer ?
#
loop_
_entity_poly.entity_id
_entity_poly.type
_entity_poly.pdbx_seq_one_letter_code
_entity_poly.pdbx_strand_id
1 'polypeptide(L)'
;MKITLAQIDCVAGDIDGNVAKIVEAAHKAKASTLVIFPELSVCGTPAFDLLKNPDFIDKCEKSLDKIASECENVGVLVGCPVGKFNAAVYLFQGQRKVFKKKYLEDFEKDVFVPSDADELLQIGCHKYAVTIGKDLANTNDDEFLLQNRVDELMPLKPNIIINIGADRCGVNRSRQRRNELRQNVLKHEIPLVFVNNVASKKEATFDGGSMIFGYESYVIASAPFFEAAVLDVNLECLISMKHEDEQQDYEL
;
A
#
# COMPACT_ATOMS: atom_id res chain seq x y z
N MET A 1 8.63 16.86 -1.50
CA MET A 1 7.83 15.92 -2.34
C MET A 1 6.55 15.54 -1.60
N LYS A 2 5.40 15.52 -2.30
CA LYS A 2 4.09 15.24 -1.70
C LYS A 2 3.57 13.89 -2.17
N ILE A 3 3.03 13.11 -1.25
CA ILE A 3 2.31 11.85 -1.54
C ILE A 3 0.87 11.96 -1.04
N THR A 4 -0.01 11.17 -1.63
CA THR A 4 -1.41 11.10 -1.23
C THR A 4 -1.80 9.66 -0.93
N LEU A 5 -2.40 9.43 0.23
CA LEU A 5 -3.05 8.17 0.60
C LEU A 5 -4.52 8.27 0.18
N ALA A 6 -4.94 7.41 -0.71
CA ALA A 6 -6.33 7.34 -1.18
C ALA A 6 -7.02 6.12 -0.56
N GLN A 7 -7.61 6.31 0.62
CA GLN A 7 -8.46 5.33 1.28
C GLN A 7 -9.84 5.35 0.63
N ILE A 8 -10.12 4.39 -0.24
CA ILE A 8 -11.35 4.36 -1.04
C ILE A 8 -12.21 3.13 -0.74
N ASP A 9 -13.53 3.26 -0.90
CA ASP A 9 -14.48 2.14 -0.82
C ASP A 9 -14.55 1.42 -2.15
N CYS A 10 -13.82 0.32 -2.29
CA CYS A 10 -13.84 -0.50 -3.50
C CYS A 10 -14.95 -1.57 -3.43
N VAL A 11 -15.69 -1.71 -4.51
CA VAL A 11 -16.77 -2.70 -4.63
C VAL A 11 -16.25 -3.94 -5.35
N ALA A 12 -16.37 -5.10 -4.69
CA ALA A 12 -15.97 -6.38 -5.28
C ALA A 12 -16.70 -6.63 -6.62
N GLY A 13 -15.93 -6.85 -7.68
CA GLY A 13 -16.43 -7.13 -9.02
C GLY A 13 -16.80 -5.90 -9.87
N ASP A 14 -16.91 -4.71 -9.27
CA ASP A 14 -17.24 -3.46 -9.99
C ASP A 14 -15.96 -2.75 -10.49
N ILE A 15 -15.32 -3.32 -11.52
CA ILE A 15 -14.07 -2.78 -12.07
C ILE A 15 -14.25 -1.34 -12.52
N ASP A 16 -15.30 -1.05 -13.28
CA ASP A 16 -15.53 0.28 -13.86
C ASP A 16 -15.79 1.34 -12.78
N GLY A 17 -16.61 1.02 -11.78
CA GLY A 17 -16.88 1.90 -10.65
C GLY A 17 -15.63 2.13 -9.78
N ASN A 18 -14.82 1.10 -9.53
CA ASN A 18 -13.59 1.23 -8.78
C ASN A 18 -12.55 2.08 -9.54
N VAL A 19 -12.39 1.87 -10.85
CA VAL A 19 -11.52 2.69 -11.70
C VAL A 19 -11.95 4.15 -11.70
N ALA A 20 -13.27 4.43 -11.77
CA ALA A 20 -13.76 5.80 -11.68
C ALA A 20 -13.39 6.48 -10.35
N LYS A 21 -13.51 5.76 -9.21
CA LYS A 21 -13.10 6.27 -7.89
C LYS A 21 -11.59 6.50 -7.81
N ILE A 22 -10.78 5.60 -8.40
CA ILE A 22 -9.32 5.74 -8.46
C ILE A 22 -8.94 7.00 -9.23
N VAL A 23 -9.51 7.21 -10.43
CA VAL A 23 -9.27 8.39 -11.26
C VAL A 23 -9.72 9.66 -10.56
N GLU A 24 -10.90 9.66 -9.94
CA GLU A 24 -11.41 10.81 -9.18
C GLU A 24 -10.48 11.19 -8.01
N ALA A 25 -10.02 10.20 -7.23
CA ALA A 25 -9.08 10.44 -6.13
C ALA A 25 -7.72 10.95 -6.63
N ALA A 26 -7.21 10.40 -7.74
CA ALA A 26 -5.97 10.87 -8.36
C ALA A 26 -6.10 12.32 -8.86
N HIS A 27 -7.25 12.69 -9.43
CA HIS A 27 -7.52 14.06 -9.88
C HIS A 27 -7.64 15.05 -8.71
N LYS A 28 -8.16 14.62 -7.55
CA LYS A 28 -8.17 15.45 -6.33
C LYS A 28 -6.76 15.71 -5.79
N ALA A 29 -5.85 14.78 -6.00
CA ALA A 29 -4.46 14.81 -5.54
C ALA A 29 -3.49 15.54 -6.48
N LYS A 30 -3.93 16.53 -7.24
CA LYS A 30 -3.18 17.21 -8.33
C LYS A 30 -1.78 17.73 -7.98
N ALA A 31 -1.53 18.05 -6.70
CA ALA A 31 -0.24 18.54 -6.25
C ALA A 31 0.70 17.42 -5.77
N SER A 32 0.26 16.18 -5.81
CA SER A 32 1.05 15.03 -5.36
C SER A 32 1.92 14.46 -6.47
N THR A 33 3.07 13.92 -6.09
CA THR A 33 3.96 13.18 -7.00
C THR A 33 3.51 11.72 -7.12
N LEU A 34 2.87 11.18 -6.07
CA LEU A 34 2.40 9.80 -6.01
C LEU A 34 1.09 9.71 -5.24
N VAL A 35 0.11 9.04 -5.82
CA VAL A 35 -1.14 8.65 -5.14
C VAL A 35 -1.12 7.14 -4.94
N ILE A 36 -1.38 6.71 -3.70
CA ILE A 36 -1.28 5.32 -3.29
C ILE A 36 -2.68 4.81 -2.95
N PHE A 37 -3.06 3.69 -3.54
CA PHE A 37 -4.35 3.03 -3.38
C PHE A 37 -4.21 1.69 -2.66
N PRO A 38 -5.30 1.16 -2.07
CA PRO A 38 -5.29 -0.12 -1.36
C PRO A 38 -4.97 -1.34 -2.24
N GLU A 39 -4.67 -2.45 -1.59
CA GLU A 39 -4.57 -3.78 -2.19
C GLU A 39 -5.87 -4.15 -2.91
N LEU A 40 -5.76 -4.74 -4.12
CA LEU A 40 -6.88 -5.19 -4.96
C LEU A 40 -7.94 -4.10 -5.23
N SER A 41 -7.56 -2.82 -5.21
CA SER A 41 -8.50 -1.72 -5.36
C SER A 41 -9.19 -1.67 -6.73
N VAL A 42 -8.58 -2.22 -7.78
CA VAL A 42 -9.19 -2.30 -9.13
C VAL A 42 -10.35 -3.28 -9.15
N CYS A 43 -10.17 -4.49 -8.62
CA CYS A 43 -11.22 -5.50 -8.62
C CYS A 43 -12.17 -5.40 -7.42
N GLY A 44 -11.76 -4.65 -6.38
CA GLY A 44 -12.43 -4.63 -5.09
C GLY A 44 -12.19 -5.92 -4.29
N THR A 45 -12.48 -5.87 -2.99
CA THR A 45 -12.29 -7.02 -2.09
C THR A 45 -13.48 -7.16 -1.13
N PRO A 46 -13.87 -8.38 -0.76
CA PRO A 46 -13.39 -9.69 -1.20
C PRO A 46 -13.96 -10.08 -2.58
N ALA A 47 -13.09 -10.50 -3.51
CA ALA A 47 -13.48 -10.90 -4.87
C ALA A 47 -13.02 -12.32 -5.24
N PHE A 48 -12.81 -13.19 -4.22
CA PHE A 48 -12.07 -14.44 -4.36
C PHE A 48 -12.61 -15.39 -5.44
N ASP A 49 -13.93 -15.55 -5.58
CA ASP A 49 -14.51 -16.39 -6.61
C ASP A 49 -14.37 -15.80 -8.02
N LEU A 50 -14.41 -14.48 -8.12
CA LEU A 50 -14.20 -13.77 -9.40
C LEU A 50 -12.75 -13.90 -9.87
N LEU A 51 -11.80 -13.88 -8.95
CA LEU A 51 -10.36 -14.01 -9.23
C LEU A 51 -9.95 -15.40 -9.74
N LYS A 52 -10.81 -16.41 -9.63
CA LYS A 52 -10.62 -17.72 -10.27
C LYS A 52 -10.91 -17.70 -11.78
N ASN A 53 -11.55 -16.65 -12.27
CA ASN A 53 -11.86 -16.47 -13.69
C ASN A 53 -10.77 -15.65 -14.39
N PRO A 54 -10.01 -16.22 -15.35
CA PRO A 54 -8.96 -15.52 -16.07
C PRO A 54 -9.48 -14.29 -16.84
N ASP A 55 -10.68 -14.35 -17.42
CA ASP A 55 -11.28 -13.24 -18.15
C ASP A 55 -11.55 -12.03 -17.23
N PHE A 56 -11.86 -12.28 -15.95
CA PHE A 56 -12.02 -11.23 -14.97
C PHE A 56 -10.69 -10.55 -14.63
N ILE A 57 -9.62 -11.34 -14.45
CA ILE A 57 -8.26 -10.83 -14.23
C ILE A 57 -7.80 -10.00 -15.43
N ASP A 58 -8.01 -10.48 -16.65
CA ASP A 58 -7.68 -9.75 -17.88
C ASP A 58 -8.42 -8.40 -17.99
N LYS A 59 -9.69 -8.35 -17.56
CA LYS A 59 -10.44 -7.08 -17.49
C LYS A 59 -9.83 -6.11 -16.48
N CYS A 60 -9.44 -6.60 -15.31
CA CYS A 60 -8.74 -5.78 -14.31
C CYS A 60 -7.44 -5.22 -14.88
N GLU A 61 -6.65 -6.06 -15.54
CA GLU A 61 -5.37 -5.67 -16.14
C GLU A 61 -5.52 -4.63 -17.25
N LYS A 62 -6.50 -4.81 -18.13
CA LYS A 62 -6.83 -3.86 -19.22
C LYS A 62 -7.32 -2.51 -18.67
N SER A 63 -8.00 -2.51 -17.54
CA SER A 63 -8.47 -1.26 -16.93
C SER A 63 -7.36 -0.35 -16.43
N LEU A 64 -6.15 -0.89 -16.22
CA LEU A 64 -4.95 -0.10 -15.88
C LEU A 64 -4.58 0.90 -16.99
N ASP A 65 -4.86 0.58 -18.25
CA ASP A 65 -4.60 1.49 -19.38
C ASP A 65 -5.47 2.74 -19.27
N LYS A 66 -6.73 2.58 -18.82
CA LYS A 66 -7.62 3.71 -18.55
C LYS A 66 -7.10 4.58 -17.40
N ILE A 67 -6.67 3.96 -16.29
CA ILE A 67 -6.08 4.70 -15.16
C ILE A 67 -4.83 5.46 -15.63
N ALA A 68 -3.96 4.83 -16.42
CA ALA A 68 -2.74 5.45 -16.94
C ALA A 68 -3.04 6.65 -17.83
N SER A 69 -4.04 6.55 -18.71
CA SER A 69 -4.43 7.64 -19.64
C SER A 69 -5.13 8.81 -18.93
N GLU A 70 -5.93 8.52 -17.91
CA GLU A 70 -6.65 9.57 -17.16
C GLU A 70 -5.77 10.26 -16.09
N CYS A 71 -4.68 9.62 -15.66
CA CYS A 71 -3.81 10.09 -14.57
C CYS A 71 -2.39 10.45 -15.01
N GLU A 72 -2.19 10.93 -16.25
CA GLU A 72 -0.86 11.18 -16.85
C GLU A 72 0.05 12.13 -16.05
N ASN A 73 -0.54 13.02 -15.25
CA ASN A 73 0.20 14.08 -14.54
C ASN A 73 0.59 13.71 -13.10
N VAL A 74 0.23 12.53 -12.63
CA VAL A 74 0.52 12.06 -11.27
C VAL A 74 0.87 10.58 -11.27
N GLY A 75 1.90 10.17 -10.50
CA GLY A 75 2.19 8.76 -10.31
C GLY A 75 1.05 8.09 -9.53
N VAL A 76 0.60 6.92 -10.00
CA VAL A 76 -0.44 6.12 -9.34
C VAL A 76 0.15 4.77 -8.95
N LEU A 77 0.06 4.39 -7.68
CA LEU A 77 0.35 3.03 -7.20
C LEU A 77 -0.95 2.38 -6.78
N VAL A 78 -1.41 1.38 -7.53
CA VAL A 78 -2.74 0.78 -7.39
C VAL A 78 -2.68 -0.73 -7.21
N GLY A 79 -3.48 -1.29 -6.30
CA GLY A 79 -3.62 -2.74 -6.12
C GLY A 79 -4.48 -3.36 -7.22
N CYS A 80 -3.91 -4.31 -7.98
CA CYS A 80 -4.57 -4.96 -9.11
C CYS A 80 -4.09 -6.41 -9.25
N PRO A 81 -4.97 -7.38 -9.54
CA PRO A 81 -4.52 -8.69 -9.97
C PRO A 81 -3.87 -8.59 -11.35
N VAL A 82 -2.67 -9.18 -11.52
CA VAL A 82 -1.92 -9.19 -12.79
C VAL A 82 -1.52 -10.63 -13.10
N GLY A 83 -2.13 -11.23 -14.10
CA GLY A 83 -1.97 -12.64 -14.39
C GLY A 83 -2.25 -13.50 -13.15
N LYS A 84 -1.26 -14.23 -12.67
CA LYS A 84 -1.37 -15.09 -11.47
C LYS A 84 -0.88 -14.43 -10.18
N PHE A 85 -0.75 -13.10 -10.14
CA PHE A 85 -0.16 -12.40 -9.00
C PHE A 85 -1.14 -11.38 -8.41
N ASN A 86 -1.18 -11.32 -7.08
CA ASN A 86 -1.66 -10.15 -6.37
C ASN A 86 -0.56 -9.09 -6.46
N ALA A 87 -0.86 -7.92 -7.02
CA ALA A 87 0.17 -6.95 -7.37
C ALA A 87 -0.19 -5.51 -6.99
N ALA A 88 0.85 -4.71 -6.75
CA ALA A 88 0.81 -3.25 -6.77
C ALA A 88 1.40 -2.78 -8.10
N VAL A 89 0.66 -1.99 -8.84
CA VAL A 89 1.07 -1.49 -10.16
C VAL A 89 1.30 0.01 -10.10
N TYR A 90 2.53 0.43 -10.41
CA TYR A 90 2.87 1.83 -10.58
C TYR A 90 2.68 2.25 -12.04
N LEU A 91 1.97 3.36 -12.23
CA LEU A 91 1.64 3.95 -13.52
C LEU A 91 2.05 5.42 -13.52
N PHE A 92 2.87 5.84 -14.48
CA PHE A 92 3.24 7.25 -14.68
C PHE A 92 3.84 7.48 -16.06
N GLN A 93 3.31 8.42 -16.83
CA GLN A 93 3.84 8.85 -18.16
C GLN A 93 4.21 7.68 -19.08
N GLY A 94 3.30 6.72 -19.23
CA GLY A 94 3.51 5.52 -20.05
C GLY A 94 4.39 4.44 -19.41
N GLN A 95 4.98 4.69 -18.24
CA GLN A 95 5.68 3.67 -17.47
C GLN A 95 4.70 2.80 -16.69
N ARG A 96 4.92 1.50 -16.71
CA ARG A 96 4.20 0.52 -15.88
C ARG A 96 5.23 -0.37 -15.17
N LYS A 97 5.18 -0.38 -13.83
CA LYS A 97 6.00 -1.24 -13.01
C LYS A 97 5.13 -2.05 -12.08
N VAL A 98 5.41 -3.37 -11.98
CA VAL A 98 4.55 -4.34 -11.26
C VAL A 98 5.33 -4.92 -10.10
N PHE A 99 4.85 -4.70 -8.88
CA PHE A 99 5.36 -5.29 -7.64
C PHE A 99 4.41 -6.41 -7.23
N LYS A 100 4.93 -7.59 -6.98
CA LYS A 100 4.14 -8.80 -6.74
C LYS A 100 4.23 -9.23 -5.29
N LYS A 101 3.10 -9.61 -4.70
CA LYS A 101 3.02 -10.13 -3.33
C LYS A 101 3.81 -11.43 -3.18
N LYS A 102 4.56 -11.53 -2.09
CA LYS A 102 5.32 -12.75 -1.75
C LYS A 102 4.57 -13.61 -0.73
N TYR A 103 4.14 -13.03 0.36
CA TYR A 103 3.52 -13.75 1.47
C TYR A 103 2.00 -13.76 1.32
N LEU A 104 1.48 -14.85 0.74
CA LEU A 104 0.07 -15.03 0.49
C LEU A 104 -0.66 -15.52 1.74
N GLU A 105 -1.89 -15.03 1.94
CA GLU A 105 -2.83 -15.62 2.89
C GLU A 105 -3.35 -16.97 2.37
N ASP A 106 -3.87 -17.83 3.26
CA ASP A 106 -4.30 -19.16 2.86
C ASP A 106 -5.37 -19.14 1.77
N PHE A 107 -6.32 -18.22 1.85
CA PHE A 107 -7.35 -18.06 0.83
C PHE A 107 -6.84 -17.49 -0.51
N GLU A 108 -5.67 -16.85 -0.52
CA GLU A 108 -5.04 -16.32 -1.74
C GLU A 108 -4.29 -17.40 -2.52
N LYS A 109 -3.81 -18.47 -1.86
CA LYS A 109 -3.03 -19.56 -2.46
C LYS A 109 -3.78 -20.35 -3.52
N ASP A 110 -5.13 -20.32 -3.47
CA ASP A 110 -5.98 -20.95 -4.48
C ASP A 110 -6.06 -20.15 -5.79
N VAL A 111 -5.64 -18.87 -5.76
CA VAL A 111 -5.81 -17.92 -6.87
C VAL A 111 -4.48 -17.37 -7.34
N PHE A 112 -3.59 -17.02 -6.41
CA PHE A 112 -2.33 -16.36 -6.69
C PHE A 112 -1.13 -17.25 -6.40
N VAL A 113 -0.01 -16.92 -7.03
CA VAL A 113 1.30 -17.50 -6.74
C VAL A 113 2.22 -16.46 -6.11
N PRO A 114 3.09 -16.85 -5.16
CA PRO A 114 4.06 -15.94 -4.56
C PRO A 114 5.13 -15.51 -5.56
N SER A 115 5.78 -14.37 -5.29
CA SER A 115 6.89 -13.87 -6.12
C SER A 115 8.10 -13.55 -5.25
N ASP A 116 9.28 -13.98 -5.73
CA ASP A 116 10.59 -13.70 -5.10
C ASP A 116 11.35 -12.54 -5.78
N ALA A 117 10.68 -11.76 -6.65
CA ALA A 117 11.34 -10.67 -7.36
C ALA A 117 11.64 -9.50 -6.40
N ASP A 118 12.94 -9.19 -6.24
CA ASP A 118 13.43 -8.10 -5.37
C ASP A 118 13.63 -6.83 -6.18
N GLU A 119 12.72 -5.87 -6.03
CA GLU A 119 12.83 -4.58 -6.70
C GLU A 119 12.19 -3.45 -5.88
N LEU A 120 12.71 -2.22 -6.07
CA LEU A 120 12.21 -1.02 -5.46
C LEU A 120 11.52 -0.13 -6.49
N LEU A 121 10.52 0.63 -6.05
CA LEU A 121 10.01 1.77 -6.80
C LEU A 121 10.93 2.95 -6.56
N GLN A 122 11.45 3.56 -7.61
CA GLN A 122 12.25 4.77 -7.51
C GLN A 122 11.52 5.95 -8.14
N ILE A 123 11.34 7.02 -7.38
CA ILE A 123 10.77 8.30 -7.83
C ILE A 123 11.69 9.41 -7.34
N GLY A 124 12.41 10.07 -8.26
CA GLY A 124 13.44 11.04 -7.91
C GLY A 124 14.56 10.40 -7.07
N CYS A 125 14.85 10.98 -5.91
CA CYS A 125 15.84 10.44 -4.96
C CYS A 125 15.27 9.39 -3.99
N HIS A 126 13.95 9.19 -3.97
CA HIS A 126 13.30 8.25 -3.05
C HIS A 126 13.22 6.84 -3.62
N LYS A 127 13.55 5.86 -2.78
CA LYS A 127 13.46 4.43 -3.07
C LYS A 127 12.45 3.80 -2.12
N TYR A 128 11.37 3.27 -2.68
CA TYR A 128 10.28 2.70 -1.90
C TYR A 128 10.34 1.18 -1.93
N ALA A 129 10.35 0.55 -0.75
CA ALA A 129 10.04 -0.86 -0.58
C ALA A 129 8.51 -1.02 -0.66
N VAL A 130 8.00 -1.49 -1.81
CA VAL A 130 6.57 -1.72 -2.01
C VAL A 130 6.22 -3.12 -1.53
N THR A 131 5.28 -3.21 -0.58
CA THR A 131 4.79 -4.44 0.04
C THR A 131 3.26 -4.47 -0.02
N ILE A 132 2.68 -5.67 0.03
CA ILE A 132 1.24 -5.89 -0.17
C ILE A 132 0.69 -6.75 0.98
N GLY A 133 -0.27 -6.21 1.73
CA GLY A 133 -0.94 -6.92 2.80
C GLY A 133 0.04 -7.57 3.78
N LYS A 134 0.01 -8.91 3.87
CA LYS A 134 0.87 -9.70 4.78
C LYS A 134 2.36 -9.71 4.48
N ASP A 135 2.81 -9.15 3.38
CA ASP A 135 4.25 -8.97 3.12
C ASP A 135 4.96 -8.22 4.27
N LEU A 136 4.22 -7.40 5.00
CA LEU A 136 4.72 -6.64 6.14
C LEU A 136 4.54 -7.37 7.48
N ALA A 137 3.66 -8.37 7.53
CA ALA A 137 3.41 -9.11 8.75
C ALA A 137 4.51 -10.16 9.00
N ASN A 138 4.84 -10.37 10.26
CA ASN A 138 5.69 -11.48 10.64
C ASN A 138 4.92 -12.79 10.44
N THR A 139 5.43 -13.66 9.60
CA THR A 139 4.71 -14.84 9.13
C THR A 139 4.79 -16.05 10.06
N ASN A 140 5.57 -15.98 11.14
CA ASN A 140 5.71 -17.07 12.11
C ASN A 140 5.22 -16.65 13.48
N ASP A 141 4.40 -17.51 14.10
CA ASP A 141 3.99 -17.42 15.52
C ASP A 141 5.19 -17.59 16.49
N ASP A 142 6.36 -17.96 15.97
CA ASP A 142 7.61 -17.99 16.72
C ASP A 142 8.22 -16.59 16.80
N GLU A 143 8.23 -16.02 18.00
CA GLU A 143 8.76 -14.70 18.33
C GLU A 143 10.24 -14.48 17.95
N PHE A 144 10.96 -15.50 17.47
CA PHE A 144 12.41 -15.46 17.23
C PHE A 144 12.83 -15.35 15.76
N LEU A 145 11.95 -15.53 14.77
CA LEU A 145 12.28 -15.47 13.35
C LEU A 145 11.30 -14.55 12.61
N LEU A 146 11.43 -13.27 12.89
CA LEU A 146 10.62 -12.22 12.30
C LEU A 146 11.19 -11.80 10.93
N GLN A 147 11.17 -12.69 9.94
CA GLN A 147 11.43 -12.29 8.55
C GLN A 147 10.14 -11.83 7.89
N ASN A 148 10.21 -10.67 7.26
CA ASN A 148 9.15 -10.19 6.38
C ASN A 148 9.75 -9.70 5.07
N ARG A 149 8.89 -9.27 4.15
CA ARG A 149 9.33 -8.82 2.83
C ARG A 149 10.29 -7.62 2.88
N VAL A 150 10.15 -6.75 3.87
CA VAL A 150 11.04 -5.58 4.03
C VAL A 150 12.47 -6.02 4.33
N ASP A 151 12.66 -7.05 5.18
CA ASP A 151 14.00 -7.58 5.49
C ASP A 151 14.77 -7.98 4.22
N GLU A 152 14.05 -8.59 3.29
CA GLU A 152 14.63 -9.03 2.01
C GLU A 152 14.95 -7.86 1.08
N LEU A 153 14.17 -6.77 1.15
CA LEU A 153 14.37 -5.57 0.33
C LEU A 153 15.41 -4.60 0.90
N MET A 154 15.77 -4.71 2.20
CA MET A 154 16.76 -3.81 2.84
C MET A 154 18.12 -3.78 2.17
N PRO A 155 18.69 -4.89 1.60
CA PRO A 155 19.94 -4.84 0.85
C PRO A 155 19.92 -3.87 -0.35
N LEU A 156 18.72 -3.57 -0.91
CA LEU A 156 18.54 -2.60 -2.00
C LEU A 156 18.51 -1.15 -1.51
N LYS A 157 18.57 -0.92 -0.19
CA LYS A 157 18.61 0.37 0.50
C LYS A 157 17.37 1.24 0.18
N PRO A 158 16.15 0.78 0.47
CA PRO A 158 14.98 1.64 0.46
C PRO A 158 15.11 2.71 1.55
N ASN A 159 14.45 3.84 1.36
CA ASN A 159 14.36 4.88 2.38
C ASN A 159 12.93 5.17 2.83
N ILE A 160 11.95 4.48 2.26
CA ILE A 160 10.53 4.53 2.66
C ILE A 160 9.91 3.16 2.40
N ILE A 161 9.07 2.68 3.32
CA ILE A 161 8.22 1.51 3.11
C ILE A 161 6.83 1.99 2.66
N ILE A 162 6.27 1.36 1.63
CA ILE A 162 4.85 1.47 1.29
C ILE A 162 4.22 0.09 1.47
N ASN A 163 3.16 0.03 2.27
CA ASN A 163 2.32 -1.16 2.34
C ASN A 163 0.90 -0.81 1.90
N ILE A 164 0.44 -1.45 0.83
CA ILE A 164 -0.96 -1.40 0.42
C ILE A 164 -1.69 -2.61 0.99
N GLY A 165 -2.82 -2.40 1.67
CA GLY A 165 -3.52 -3.45 2.39
C GLY A 165 -5.01 -3.53 2.05
N ALA A 166 -5.57 -4.71 2.32
CA ALA A 166 -6.99 -4.98 2.43
C ALA A 166 -7.23 -5.70 3.77
N ASP A 167 -6.79 -5.07 4.84
CA ASP A 167 -6.82 -5.63 6.18
C ASP A 167 -8.22 -5.49 6.79
N ARG A 168 -8.81 -6.62 7.17
CA ARG A 168 -10.19 -6.70 7.66
C ARG A 168 -10.30 -6.14 9.07
N CYS A 169 -11.44 -5.51 9.34
CA CYS A 169 -11.82 -5.12 10.69
C CYS A 169 -12.02 -6.36 11.58
N GLY A 170 -11.58 -6.27 12.82
CA GLY A 170 -11.73 -7.32 13.82
C GLY A 170 -11.50 -6.79 15.23
N VAL A 171 -11.86 -7.59 16.24
CA VAL A 171 -11.63 -7.23 17.64
C VAL A 171 -10.13 -7.01 17.86
N ASN A 172 -9.76 -5.81 18.34
CA ASN A 172 -8.38 -5.36 18.54
C ASN A 172 -7.50 -5.33 17.28
N ARG A 173 -8.01 -5.64 16.07
CA ARG A 173 -7.19 -5.74 14.85
C ARG A 173 -6.51 -4.41 14.49
N SER A 174 -7.22 -3.29 14.60
CA SER A 174 -6.65 -1.96 14.34
C SER A 174 -5.48 -1.63 15.26
N ARG A 175 -5.55 -2.04 16.55
CA ARG A 175 -4.46 -1.88 17.52
C ARG A 175 -3.28 -2.80 17.19
N GLN A 176 -3.54 -4.07 16.86
CA GLN A 176 -2.52 -5.03 16.45
C GLN A 176 -1.80 -4.55 15.19
N ARG A 177 -2.55 -4.19 14.15
CA ARG A 177 -2.02 -3.60 12.91
C ARG A 177 -1.11 -2.41 13.18
N ARG A 178 -1.57 -1.45 14.00
CA ARG A 178 -0.75 -0.29 14.36
C ARG A 178 0.56 -0.69 15.02
N ASN A 179 0.55 -1.69 15.89
CA ASN A 179 1.77 -2.22 16.51
C ASN A 179 2.68 -2.90 15.49
N GLU A 180 2.14 -3.73 14.60
CA GLU A 180 2.89 -4.39 13.53
C GLU A 180 3.60 -3.37 12.62
N LEU A 181 2.89 -2.33 12.19
CA LEU A 181 3.44 -1.25 11.38
C LEU A 181 4.56 -0.50 12.12
N ARG A 182 4.32 -0.17 13.39
CA ARG A 182 5.29 0.51 14.27
C ARG A 182 6.56 -0.31 14.45
N GLN A 183 6.44 -1.63 14.69
CA GLN A 183 7.60 -2.51 14.84
C GLN A 183 8.48 -2.55 13.59
N ASN A 184 7.88 -2.49 12.40
CA ASN A 184 8.63 -2.40 11.15
C ASN A 184 9.44 -1.10 11.04
N VAL A 185 8.86 0.03 11.44
CA VAL A 185 9.59 1.31 11.47
C VAL A 185 10.75 1.27 12.45
N LEU A 186 10.52 0.76 13.68
CA LEU A 186 11.58 0.62 14.69
C LEU A 186 12.69 -0.33 14.25
N LYS A 187 12.36 -1.42 13.57
CA LYS A 187 13.32 -2.42 13.12
C LYS A 187 14.21 -1.92 11.98
N HIS A 188 13.62 -1.22 11.03
CA HIS A 188 14.28 -0.82 9.78
C HIS A 188 14.77 0.63 9.79
N GLU A 189 14.35 1.43 10.77
CA GLU A 189 14.70 2.84 10.92
C GLU A 189 14.35 3.70 9.70
N ILE A 190 13.27 3.36 8.99
CA ILE A 190 12.76 4.12 7.84
C ILE A 190 11.25 4.35 7.94
N PRO A 191 10.72 5.47 7.43
CA PRO A 191 9.29 5.79 7.47
C PRO A 191 8.45 4.76 6.75
N LEU A 192 7.18 4.63 7.17
CA LEU A 192 6.24 3.68 6.62
C LEU A 192 4.92 4.36 6.27
N VAL A 193 4.45 4.12 5.05
CA VAL A 193 3.14 4.52 4.53
C VAL A 193 2.26 3.27 4.42
N PHE A 194 1.13 3.27 5.11
CA PHE A 194 0.13 2.22 5.04
C PHE A 194 -1.17 2.76 4.46
N VAL A 195 -1.67 2.11 3.40
CA VAL A 195 -2.95 2.46 2.78
C VAL A 195 -3.87 1.26 2.81
N ASN A 196 -5.00 1.41 3.50
CA ASN A 196 -5.98 0.34 3.67
C ASN A 196 -7.28 0.66 2.92
N ASN A 197 -8.00 -0.39 2.57
CA ASN A 197 -9.34 -0.29 2.02
C ASN A 197 -10.33 0.13 3.11
N VAL A 198 -11.41 0.81 2.71
CA VAL A 198 -12.56 1.05 3.57
C VAL A 198 -13.80 0.52 2.88
N ALA A 199 -14.48 -0.42 3.49
CA ALA A 199 -15.72 -0.98 2.96
C ALA A 199 -16.51 -1.68 4.08
N SER A 200 -17.81 -1.56 4.04
CA SER A 200 -18.70 -2.36 4.88
C SER A 200 -19.57 -3.23 3.99
N LYS A 201 -19.24 -4.51 3.93
CA LYS A 201 -19.93 -5.52 3.12
C LYS A 201 -20.41 -6.65 4.01
N LYS A 202 -21.36 -7.42 3.49
CA LYS A 202 -21.92 -8.56 4.21
C LYS A 202 -20.87 -9.64 4.53
N GLU A 203 -19.89 -9.81 3.62
CA GLU A 203 -18.84 -10.83 3.72
C GLU A 203 -17.61 -10.37 4.50
N ALA A 204 -17.32 -9.07 4.53
CA ALA A 204 -16.18 -8.49 5.24
C ALA A 204 -16.34 -6.97 5.44
N THR A 205 -15.83 -6.48 6.55
CA THR A 205 -15.70 -5.04 6.81
C THR A 205 -14.22 -4.68 6.84
N PHE A 206 -13.87 -3.59 6.15
CA PHE A 206 -12.57 -2.98 6.15
C PHE A 206 -12.68 -1.61 6.80
N ASP A 207 -11.90 -1.39 7.85
CA ASP A 207 -12.04 -0.22 8.71
C ASP A 207 -11.25 1.00 8.23
N GLY A 208 -10.48 0.91 7.14
CA GLY A 208 -9.60 1.98 6.71
C GLY A 208 -8.45 2.18 7.68
N GLY A 209 -8.32 3.39 8.25
CA GLY A 209 -7.24 3.72 9.17
C GLY A 209 -5.88 3.72 8.50
N SER A 210 -5.82 4.18 7.24
CA SER A 210 -4.56 4.44 6.54
C SER A 210 -3.72 5.43 7.32
N MET A 211 -2.40 5.24 7.37
CA MET A 211 -1.54 6.06 8.23
C MET A 211 -0.10 6.13 7.73
N ILE A 212 0.61 7.15 8.20
CA ILE A 212 2.05 7.32 7.98
C ILE A 212 2.76 7.36 9.31
N PHE A 213 3.82 6.58 9.41
CA PHE A 213 4.79 6.64 10.50
C PHE A 213 6.08 7.33 10.05
N GLY A 214 6.58 8.25 10.86
CA GLY A 214 7.93 8.82 10.71
C GLY A 214 9.02 7.90 11.28
N TYR A 215 10.25 8.35 11.21
CA TYR A 215 11.44 7.61 11.67
C TYR A 215 11.36 7.14 13.13
N GLU A 216 10.81 7.94 14.02
CA GLU A 216 10.67 7.62 15.44
C GLU A 216 9.42 6.79 15.76
N SER A 217 8.81 6.18 14.75
CA SER A 217 7.60 5.37 14.90
C SER A 217 6.36 6.11 15.43
N TYR A 218 6.33 7.44 15.36
CA TYR A 218 5.12 8.22 15.61
C TYR A 218 4.24 8.30 14.38
N VAL A 219 2.93 8.33 14.59
CA VAL A 219 1.97 8.55 13.51
C VAL A 219 1.96 10.04 13.16
N ILE A 220 2.43 10.38 11.97
CA ILE A 220 2.46 11.76 11.46
C ILE A 220 1.10 12.17 10.90
N ALA A 221 0.44 11.24 10.21
CA ALA A 221 -0.87 11.46 9.63
C ALA A 221 -1.67 10.17 9.59
N SER A 222 -2.98 10.26 9.75
CA SER A 222 -3.90 9.12 9.66
C SER A 222 -5.23 9.53 9.04
N ALA A 223 -5.78 8.66 8.19
CA ALA A 223 -7.12 8.77 7.68
C ALA A 223 -8.14 8.31 8.75
N PRO A 224 -9.39 8.77 8.70
CA PRO A 224 -10.44 8.34 9.61
C PRO A 224 -10.74 6.84 9.43
N PHE A 225 -11.28 6.23 10.48
CA PHE A 225 -11.83 4.89 10.39
C PHE A 225 -13.24 4.92 9.79
N PHE A 226 -13.57 3.91 8.99
CA PHE A 226 -14.89 3.68 8.36
C PHE A 226 -15.36 4.77 7.38
N GLU A 227 -14.47 5.63 6.94
CA GLU A 227 -14.76 6.69 5.98
C GLU A 227 -13.76 6.68 4.82
N ALA A 228 -14.24 6.95 3.60
CA ALA A 228 -13.34 7.20 2.48
C ALA A 228 -12.63 8.55 2.67
N ALA A 229 -11.33 8.58 2.40
CA ALA A 229 -10.52 9.78 2.61
C ALA A 229 -9.38 9.87 1.59
N VAL A 230 -9.03 11.10 1.23
CA VAL A 230 -7.83 11.42 0.45
C VAL A 230 -6.95 12.30 1.32
N LEU A 231 -5.80 11.79 1.75
CA LEU A 231 -4.91 12.41 2.71
C LEU A 231 -3.58 12.77 2.04
N ASP A 232 -3.34 14.06 1.93
CA ASP A 232 -2.09 14.62 1.37
C ASP A 232 -1.03 14.79 2.45
N VAL A 233 0.19 14.31 2.20
CA VAL A 233 1.31 14.44 3.14
C VAL A 233 2.59 14.87 2.42
N ASN A 234 3.31 15.83 3.01
CA ASN A 234 4.62 16.25 2.52
C ASN A 234 5.71 15.32 3.10
N LEU A 235 6.46 14.64 2.24
CA LEU A 235 7.55 13.77 2.66
C LEU A 235 8.71 14.51 3.34
N GLU A 236 8.88 15.81 3.10
CA GLU A 236 9.89 16.60 3.78
C GLU A 236 9.67 16.64 5.29
N CYS A 237 8.39 16.60 5.74
CA CYS A 237 8.08 16.49 7.16
C CYS A 237 8.54 15.16 7.78
N LEU A 238 8.72 14.09 6.97
CA LEU A 238 9.23 12.81 7.44
C LEU A 238 10.74 12.82 7.64
N ILE A 239 11.46 13.66 6.87
CA ILE A 239 12.93 13.71 6.83
C ILE A 239 13.46 14.73 7.82
N SER A 240 12.78 15.86 8.01
CA SER A 240 13.24 16.96 8.88
C SER A 240 13.25 16.60 10.36
N MET A 241 12.40 15.69 10.81
CA MET A 241 12.40 15.25 12.22
C MET A 241 13.66 14.47 12.62
N LYS A 242 14.36 13.85 11.67
CA LYS A 242 15.62 13.14 11.96
C LYS A 242 16.81 14.10 12.20
N HIS A 243 16.73 15.34 11.70
CA HIS A 243 17.82 16.32 11.82
C HIS A 243 17.75 17.21 13.08
N GLU A 244 16.60 17.38 13.69
CA GLU A 244 16.47 18.23 14.88
C GLU A 244 16.99 17.55 16.15
N ASP A 245 16.88 16.22 16.25
CA ASP A 245 17.38 15.49 17.44
C ASP A 245 18.90 15.22 17.41
N GLU A 246 19.52 15.12 16.24
CA GLU A 246 20.99 15.00 16.15
C GLU A 246 21.72 16.29 16.56
N GLN A 247 21.04 17.45 16.61
CA GLN A 247 21.64 18.71 17.07
C GLN A 247 21.47 18.98 18.58
N GLN A 248 20.52 18.32 19.25
CA GLN A 248 20.31 18.50 20.71
C GLN A 248 21.22 17.66 21.60
N ASP A 249 21.85 16.59 21.08
CA ASP A 249 22.74 15.73 21.86
C ASP A 249 24.20 16.24 21.99
N TYR A 250 24.52 17.43 21.46
CA TYR A 250 25.86 18.02 21.52
C TYR A 250 25.98 19.25 22.42
N GLU A 251 24.95 19.63 23.18
CA GLU A 251 25.02 20.71 24.17
C GLU A 251 24.63 20.21 25.58
N LEU A 252 25.43 19.31 26.16
CA LEU A 252 25.49 19.08 27.62
C LEU A 252 26.94 18.80 28.05
#